data_9970eaecd42c70c54ea1bf9f201147e9
#
_entry.id   9970eaecd42c70c54ea1bf9f201147e9
#
_cell.length_a   1.000
_cell.length_b   1.000
_cell.length_c   1.000
_cell.angle_alpha   90.00
_cell.angle_beta   90.00
_cell.angle_gamma   90.00
#
_symmetry.space_group_name_H-M   'P 1'
#
loop_
_entity.id
_entity.type
_entity.pdbx_description
1 polymer ?
#
loop_
_entity_poly.entity_id
_entity_poly.type
_entity_poly.pdbx_seq_one_letter_code
_entity_poly.pdbx_strand_id
1 'polypeptide(L)'
;MKIGFIGLGNVGGKLAGSLIRNGYDVLVRDLDTSLEQDFVDSGASRGENPAQMTRACNLLITCLPSPAISAEVMEGKDGALGEMCAGKIWAEMSTTDDQEVRRLGQKVVDAGGEPIDCPVSGGCHRAATGNISIFAGTERSTFDKVLPVLTTIGRRVLHTGPLG
;
A
#
# COMPACT_ATOMS: atom_id res chain seq x y z
N MET A 1 -8.86 -11.01 -2.81
CA MET A 1 -8.40 -9.95 -1.88
C MET A 1 -8.68 -8.62 -2.55
N LYS A 2 -9.43 -7.74 -1.90
CA LYS A 2 -9.69 -6.38 -2.38
C LYS A 2 -8.60 -5.44 -1.86
N ILE A 3 -8.06 -4.59 -2.73
CA ILE A 3 -6.89 -3.76 -2.44
C ILE A 3 -7.28 -2.29 -2.51
N GLY A 4 -6.90 -1.49 -1.50
CA GLY A 4 -6.89 -0.04 -1.57
C GLY A 4 -5.48 0.43 -1.90
N PHE A 5 -5.31 1.34 -2.86
CA PHE A 5 -4.01 1.89 -3.23
C PHE A 5 -4.04 3.42 -3.18
N ILE A 6 -3.26 4.01 -2.30
CA ILE A 6 -3.16 5.46 -2.10
C ILE A 6 -1.78 5.96 -2.53
N GLY A 7 -1.77 6.93 -3.43
CA GLY A 7 -0.57 7.50 -4.03
C GLY A 7 -0.29 6.92 -5.41
N LEU A 8 -0.72 7.64 -6.45
CA LEU A 8 -0.65 7.22 -7.86
C LEU A 8 0.45 7.95 -8.64
N GLY A 9 1.42 8.50 -7.92
CA GLY A 9 2.56 9.16 -8.52
C GLY A 9 3.45 8.21 -9.37
N ASN A 10 4.69 8.65 -9.65
CA ASN A 10 5.59 7.98 -10.60
C ASN A 10 5.82 6.48 -10.34
N VAL A 11 5.93 6.06 -9.09
CA VAL A 11 6.11 4.66 -8.71
C VAL A 11 4.78 4.01 -8.40
N GLY A 12 3.98 4.61 -7.49
CA GLY A 12 2.73 4.04 -7.02
C GLY A 12 1.75 3.74 -8.15
N GLY A 13 1.61 4.66 -9.12
CA GLY A 13 0.76 4.42 -10.28
C GLY A 13 1.19 3.22 -11.14
N LYS A 14 2.51 2.93 -11.23
CA LYS A 14 3.00 1.74 -11.96
C LYS A 14 2.67 0.45 -11.19
N LEU A 15 2.79 0.48 -9.87
CA LEU A 15 2.45 -0.66 -9.01
C LEU A 15 0.93 -0.92 -9.03
N ALA A 16 0.10 0.10 -8.84
CA ALA A 16 -1.36 0.01 -8.92
C ALA A 16 -1.83 -0.52 -10.28
N GLY A 17 -1.29 0.03 -11.37
CA GLY A 17 -1.58 -0.44 -12.73
C GLY A 17 -1.17 -1.89 -12.98
N SER A 18 -0.09 -2.37 -12.34
CA SER A 18 0.28 -3.79 -12.42
C SER A 18 -0.77 -4.68 -11.73
N LEU A 19 -1.28 -4.28 -10.57
CA LEU A 19 -2.34 -5.02 -9.87
C LEU A 19 -3.62 -5.11 -10.72
N ILE A 20 -4.06 -3.98 -11.30
CA ILE A 20 -5.25 -3.92 -12.14
C ILE A 20 -5.11 -4.82 -13.36
N ARG A 21 -3.98 -4.74 -14.09
CA ARG A 21 -3.70 -5.60 -15.25
C ARG A 21 -3.68 -7.09 -14.92
N ASN A 22 -3.38 -7.45 -13.68
CA ASN A 22 -3.39 -8.84 -13.21
C ASN A 22 -4.71 -9.24 -12.52
N GLY A 23 -5.78 -8.45 -12.70
CA GLY A 23 -7.15 -8.82 -12.34
C GLY A 23 -7.50 -8.64 -10.85
N TYR A 24 -6.71 -7.88 -10.09
CA TYR A 24 -7.11 -7.51 -8.72
C TYR A 24 -8.22 -6.46 -8.71
N ASP A 25 -9.14 -6.58 -7.76
CA ASP A 25 -10.13 -5.54 -7.44
C ASP A 25 -9.43 -4.44 -6.64
N VAL A 26 -9.21 -3.28 -7.27
CA VAL A 26 -8.42 -2.18 -6.72
C VAL A 26 -9.27 -0.92 -6.59
N LEU A 27 -9.29 -0.34 -5.36
CA LEU A 27 -9.69 1.04 -5.15
C LEU A 27 -8.45 1.92 -5.25
N VAL A 28 -8.52 3.00 -5.99
CA VAL A 28 -7.43 3.96 -6.16
C VAL A 28 -7.77 5.32 -5.59
N ARG A 29 -6.76 6.01 -5.06
CA ARG A 29 -6.88 7.38 -4.59
C ARG A 29 -5.57 8.14 -4.71
N ASP A 30 -5.68 9.40 -5.14
CA ASP A 30 -4.62 10.40 -5.09
C ASP A 30 -5.22 11.77 -4.73
N LEU A 31 -4.40 12.71 -4.26
CA LEU A 31 -4.83 14.11 -4.09
C LEU A 31 -5.03 14.79 -5.46
N ASP A 32 -4.23 14.42 -6.45
CA ASP A 32 -4.46 14.79 -7.84
C ASP A 32 -5.48 13.81 -8.46
N THR A 33 -6.74 14.23 -8.45
CA THR A 33 -7.85 13.42 -8.99
C THR A 33 -7.75 13.15 -10.48
N SER A 34 -6.93 13.92 -11.22
CA SER A 34 -6.69 13.64 -12.64
C SER A 34 -5.92 12.33 -12.85
N LEU A 35 -5.06 11.96 -11.90
CA LEU A 35 -4.32 10.68 -11.94
C LEU A 35 -5.25 9.47 -11.74
N GLU A 36 -6.38 9.63 -11.06
CA GLU A 36 -7.30 8.51 -10.78
C GLU A 36 -8.04 8.04 -12.03
N GLN A 37 -8.34 8.96 -12.97
CA GLN A 37 -9.24 8.66 -14.08
C GLN A 37 -8.72 7.54 -14.98
N ASP A 38 -7.45 7.56 -15.33
CA ASP A 38 -6.82 6.52 -16.16
C ASP A 38 -6.93 5.10 -15.53
N PHE A 39 -6.89 5.04 -14.19
CA PHE A 39 -7.04 3.75 -13.47
C PHE A 39 -8.50 3.31 -13.43
N VAL A 40 -9.45 4.24 -13.27
CA VAL A 40 -10.88 3.95 -13.32
C VAL A 40 -11.27 3.44 -14.71
N ASP A 41 -10.78 4.07 -15.77
CA ASP A 41 -11.00 3.63 -17.15
C ASP A 41 -10.36 2.25 -17.43
N SER A 42 -9.34 1.88 -16.64
CA SER A 42 -8.68 0.57 -16.68
C SER A 42 -9.33 -0.49 -15.76
N GLY A 43 -10.46 -0.17 -15.10
CA GLY A 43 -11.25 -1.11 -14.31
C GLY A 43 -11.08 -0.99 -12.78
N ALA A 44 -10.35 0.01 -12.28
CA ALA A 44 -10.31 0.29 -10.84
C ALA A 44 -11.59 1.03 -10.37
N SER A 45 -11.83 1.00 -9.07
CA SER A 45 -12.83 1.85 -8.42
C SER A 45 -12.16 3.05 -7.75
N ARG A 46 -12.86 4.20 -7.68
CA ARG A 46 -12.37 5.36 -6.96
C ARG A 46 -12.64 5.24 -5.47
N GLY A 47 -11.65 5.52 -4.63
CA GLY A 47 -11.80 5.65 -3.18
C GLY A 47 -12.17 7.08 -2.77
N GLU A 48 -13.01 7.25 -1.76
CA GLU A 48 -13.46 8.56 -1.28
C GLU A 48 -12.44 9.21 -0.33
N ASN A 49 -11.98 8.43 0.65
CA ASN A 49 -10.98 8.82 1.64
C ASN A 49 -10.28 7.58 2.22
N PRO A 50 -9.17 7.74 2.95
CA PRO A 50 -8.43 6.61 3.51
C PRO A 50 -9.27 5.70 4.42
N ALA A 51 -10.13 6.25 5.26
CA ALA A 51 -11.02 5.48 6.14
C ALA A 51 -12.00 4.61 5.34
N GLN A 52 -12.70 5.20 4.37
CA GLN A 52 -13.62 4.46 3.50
C GLN A 52 -12.91 3.33 2.74
N MET A 53 -11.72 3.62 2.21
CA MET A 53 -10.91 2.62 1.50
C MET A 53 -10.50 1.47 2.44
N THR A 54 -10.03 1.78 3.65
CA THR A 54 -9.66 0.78 4.66
C THR A 54 -10.85 -0.10 5.02
N ARG A 55 -12.04 0.49 5.21
CA ARG A 55 -13.28 -0.28 5.46
C ARG A 55 -13.59 -1.24 4.31
N ALA A 56 -13.43 -0.79 3.06
CA ALA A 56 -13.82 -1.52 1.86
C ALA A 56 -12.80 -2.58 1.39
N CYS A 57 -11.52 -2.50 1.79
CA CYS A 57 -10.46 -3.40 1.32
C CYS A 57 -9.96 -4.34 2.43
N ASN A 58 -9.17 -5.36 2.03
CA ASN A 58 -8.45 -6.25 2.95
C ASN A 58 -6.99 -5.77 3.15
N LEU A 59 -6.40 -5.21 2.10
CA LEU A 59 -5.04 -4.70 2.06
C LEU A 59 -5.08 -3.24 1.59
N LEU A 60 -4.63 -2.33 2.45
CA LEU A 60 -4.39 -0.93 2.10
C LEU A 60 -2.90 -0.76 1.80
N ILE A 61 -2.58 -0.28 0.61
CA ILE A 61 -1.22 0.04 0.19
C ILE A 61 -1.06 1.56 0.11
N THR A 62 0.00 2.07 0.70
CA THR A 62 0.41 3.48 0.59
C THR A 62 1.75 3.58 -0.13
N CYS A 63 1.87 4.54 -1.07
CA CYS A 63 3.11 4.85 -1.78
C CYS A 63 3.23 6.37 -1.94
N LEU A 64 3.75 7.03 -0.93
CA LEU A 64 3.61 8.46 -0.67
C LEU A 64 4.98 9.17 -0.65
N PRO A 65 5.02 10.49 -0.87
CA PRO A 65 6.27 11.22 -1.04
C PRO A 65 7.02 11.54 0.26
N SER A 66 6.39 11.42 1.44
CA SER A 66 7.06 11.73 2.70
C SER A 66 6.41 11.06 3.91
N PRO A 67 7.17 10.88 5.02
CA PRO A 67 6.64 10.35 6.29
C PRO A 67 5.43 11.15 6.82
N ALA A 68 5.47 12.48 6.71
CA ALA A 68 4.38 13.35 7.17
C ALA A 68 3.08 13.11 6.41
N ILE A 69 3.15 12.83 5.11
CA ILE A 69 1.97 12.50 4.30
C ILE A 69 1.47 11.10 4.64
N SER A 70 2.36 10.13 4.89
CA SER A 70 1.94 8.82 5.40
C SER A 70 1.21 8.95 6.74
N ALA A 71 1.72 9.78 7.66
CA ALA A 71 1.04 10.08 8.92
C ALA A 71 -0.35 10.69 8.69
N GLU A 72 -0.48 11.67 7.81
CA GLU A 72 -1.78 12.29 7.50
C GLU A 72 -2.79 11.29 6.92
N VAL A 73 -2.36 10.44 6.00
CA VAL A 73 -3.21 9.39 5.40
C VAL A 73 -3.65 8.37 6.47
N MET A 74 -2.78 8.06 7.41
CA MET A 74 -3.10 7.08 8.46
C MET A 74 -3.90 7.69 9.62
N GLU A 75 -3.53 8.88 10.10
CA GLU A 75 -4.01 9.46 11.35
C GLU A 75 -4.93 10.68 11.18
N GLY A 76 -5.05 11.23 9.96
CA GLY A 76 -5.88 12.39 9.67
C GLY A 76 -7.36 12.18 10.02
N LYS A 77 -8.19 13.22 9.89
CA LYS A 77 -9.61 13.21 10.26
C LYS A 77 -10.39 12.03 9.67
N ASP A 78 -10.12 11.71 8.39
CA ASP A 78 -10.70 10.57 7.66
C ASP A 78 -9.60 9.52 7.35
N GLY A 79 -8.66 9.37 8.28
CA GLY A 79 -7.48 8.52 8.15
C GLY A 79 -7.79 7.03 8.26
N ALA A 80 -6.88 6.23 7.73
CA ALA A 80 -7.03 4.78 7.63
C ALA A 80 -7.17 4.08 8.99
N LEU A 81 -6.51 4.59 10.03
CA LEU A 81 -6.53 3.98 11.38
C LEU A 81 -7.93 3.95 11.99
N GLY A 82 -8.82 4.88 11.63
CA GLY A 82 -10.19 4.90 12.13
C GLY A 82 -11.01 3.66 11.75
N GLU A 83 -10.62 2.95 10.70
CA GLU A 83 -11.30 1.75 10.19
C GLU A 83 -10.38 0.51 10.19
N MET A 84 -9.20 0.64 10.77
CA MET A 84 -8.27 -0.48 10.92
C MET A 84 -8.79 -1.45 11.99
N CYS A 85 -8.77 -2.72 11.70
CA CYS A 85 -9.23 -3.78 12.61
C CYS A 85 -8.67 -5.14 12.20
N ALA A 86 -9.02 -6.18 12.95
CA ALA A 86 -8.61 -7.55 12.67
C ALA A 86 -8.96 -7.98 11.23
N GLY A 87 -8.00 -8.59 10.55
CA GLY A 87 -8.10 -9.02 9.15
C GLY A 87 -7.80 -7.93 8.11
N LYS A 88 -7.45 -6.71 8.56
CA LYS A 88 -6.95 -5.64 7.69
C LYS A 88 -5.43 -5.58 7.73
N ILE A 89 -4.83 -5.34 6.58
CA ILE A 89 -3.37 -5.21 6.44
C ILE A 89 -3.07 -3.81 5.88
N TRP A 90 -2.07 -3.14 6.44
CA TRP A 90 -1.50 -1.92 5.87
C TRP A 90 -0.09 -2.19 5.36
N ALA A 91 0.15 -1.91 4.08
CA ALA A 91 1.47 -2.02 3.44
C ALA A 91 2.00 -0.63 3.06
N GLU A 92 3.10 -0.21 3.71
CA GLU A 92 3.82 1.01 3.36
C GLU A 92 4.88 0.70 2.31
N MET A 93 4.69 1.19 1.09
CA MET A 93 5.63 0.96 -0.02
C MET A 93 6.51 2.18 -0.33
N SER A 94 6.34 3.26 0.41
CA SER A 94 7.21 4.42 0.31
C SER A 94 8.62 4.09 0.82
N THR A 95 9.64 4.69 0.23
CA THR A 95 10.95 4.75 0.87
C THR A 95 10.91 5.89 1.87
N THR A 96 10.74 5.58 3.13
CA THR A 96 10.43 6.53 4.19
C THR A 96 11.26 6.28 5.46
N ASP A 97 10.99 7.02 6.52
CA ASP A 97 11.67 6.93 7.81
C ASP A 97 11.23 5.68 8.59
N ASP A 98 12.18 4.87 9.06
CA ASP A 98 11.89 3.62 9.77
C ASP A 98 11.22 3.83 11.13
N GLN A 99 11.54 4.92 11.83
CA GLN A 99 10.92 5.24 13.12
C GLN A 99 9.44 5.58 12.92
N GLU A 100 9.12 6.33 11.86
CA GLU A 100 7.74 6.67 11.55
C GLU A 100 6.94 5.43 11.10
N VAL A 101 7.52 4.56 10.30
CA VAL A 101 6.89 3.28 9.93
C VAL A 101 6.60 2.43 11.17
N ARG A 102 7.55 2.32 12.10
CA ARG A 102 7.35 1.59 13.36
C ARG A 102 6.26 2.23 14.21
N ARG A 103 6.24 3.56 14.30
CA ARG A 103 5.24 4.31 15.06
C ARG A 103 3.82 4.09 14.52
N LEU A 104 3.63 4.25 13.22
CA LEU A 104 2.34 4.02 12.55
C LEU A 104 1.94 2.53 12.60
N GLY A 105 2.91 1.65 12.38
CA GLY A 105 2.68 0.21 12.46
C GLY A 105 2.23 -0.25 13.84
N GLN A 106 2.78 0.32 14.92
CA GLN A 106 2.31 0.03 16.27
C GLN A 106 0.83 0.42 16.44
N LYS A 107 0.41 1.58 15.91
CA LYS A 107 -1.00 1.98 15.93
C LYS A 107 -1.92 1.06 15.12
N VAL A 108 -1.42 0.52 14.01
CA VAL A 108 -2.13 -0.51 13.23
C VAL A 108 -2.33 -1.78 14.08
N VAL A 109 -1.27 -2.22 14.78
CA VAL A 109 -1.34 -3.37 15.70
C VAL A 109 -2.31 -3.10 16.86
N ASP A 110 -2.25 -1.91 17.47
CA ASP A 110 -3.14 -1.52 18.57
C ASP A 110 -4.61 -1.51 18.14
N ALA A 111 -4.89 -1.21 16.87
CA ALA A 111 -6.22 -1.31 16.27
C ALA A 111 -6.61 -2.74 15.84
N GLY A 112 -5.71 -3.72 16.02
CA GLY A 112 -5.93 -5.12 15.66
C GLY A 112 -5.58 -5.48 14.21
N GLY A 113 -5.03 -4.55 13.43
CA GLY A 113 -4.57 -4.77 12.06
C GLY A 113 -3.13 -5.32 12.00
N GLU A 114 -2.66 -5.56 10.80
CA GLU A 114 -1.34 -6.14 10.53
C GLU A 114 -0.53 -5.16 9.64
N PRO A 115 0.56 -4.57 10.14
CA PRO A 115 1.41 -3.70 9.32
C PRO A 115 2.49 -4.49 8.58
N ILE A 116 2.86 -4.02 7.39
CA ILE A 116 4.03 -4.47 6.66
C ILE A 116 4.73 -3.27 6.01
N ASP A 117 6.03 -3.17 6.20
CA ASP A 117 6.92 -2.24 5.52
C ASP A 117 7.42 -2.88 4.23
N CYS A 118 7.21 -2.22 3.09
CA CYS A 118 7.50 -2.80 1.77
C CYS A 118 8.21 -1.80 0.84
N PRO A 119 9.28 -1.10 1.26
CA PRO A 119 9.99 -0.19 0.38
C PRO A 119 10.49 -0.89 -0.89
N VAL A 120 10.49 -0.15 -1.99
CA VAL A 120 10.82 -0.67 -3.31
C VAL A 120 12.12 -0.11 -3.85
N SER A 121 12.84 -0.90 -4.64
CA SER A 121 14.08 -0.49 -5.32
C SER A 121 14.13 -0.98 -6.76
N GLY A 122 14.56 -0.10 -7.66
CA GLY A 122 14.71 -0.45 -9.10
C GLY A 122 14.16 0.60 -10.06
N GLY A 123 13.52 1.65 -9.55
CA GLY A 123 12.99 2.78 -10.32
C GLY A 123 11.70 2.49 -11.08
N CYS A 124 11.14 3.55 -11.66
CA CYS A 124 9.81 3.53 -12.31
C CYS A 124 9.70 2.52 -13.47
N HIS A 125 10.78 2.34 -14.23
CA HIS A 125 10.80 1.39 -15.35
C HIS A 125 10.56 -0.06 -14.88
N ARG A 126 11.22 -0.47 -13.79
CA ARG A 126 11.02 -1.80 -13.22
C ARG A 126 9.66 -1.95 -12.53
N ALA A 127 9.17 -0.89 -11.90
CA ALA A 127 7.81 -0.87 -11.34
C ALA A 127 6.75 -1.08 -12.44
N ALA A 128 6.91 -0.44 -13.61
CA ALA A 128 5.98 -0.55 -14.73
C ALA A 128 5.88 -1.98 -15.30
N THR A 129 6.96 -2.75 -15.22
CA THR A 129 7.06 -4.11 -15.79
C THR A 129 6.93 -5.23 -14.76
N GLY A 130 6.60 -4.92 -13.49
CA GLY A 130 6.54 -5.92 -12.42
C GLY A 130 7.91 -6.51 -12.02
N ASN A 131 9.00 -5.81 -12.34
CA ASN A 131 10.38 -6.28 -12.09
C ASN A 131 11.09 -5.54 -10.94
N ILE A 132 10.35 -4.77 -10.14
CA ILE A 132 10.92 -4.05 -9.01
C ILE A 132 11.31 -5.01 -7.89
N SER A 133 12.29 -4.63 -7.07
CA SER A 133 12.62 -5.36 -5.84
C SER A 133 11.84 -4.77 -4.68
N ILE A 134 11.31 -5.64 -3.81
CA ILE A 134 10.52 -5.28 -2.62
C ILE A 134 11.21 -5.87 -1.40
N PHE A 135 11.43 -5.04 -0.38
CA PHE A 135 11.99 -5.45 0.90
C PHE A 135 10.88 -5.44 1.95
N ALA A 136 10.44 -6.61 2.38
CA ALA A 136 9.26 -6.76 3.21
C ALA A 136 9.65 -7.00 4.69
N GLY A 137 9.36 -6.02 5.55
CA GLY A 137 9.54 -6.09 6.99
C GLY A 137 8.20 -6.27 7.69
N THR A 138 7.95 -7.43 8.30
CA THR A 138 6.74 -7.77 9.05
C THR A 138 6.85 -9.14 9.71
N GLU A 139 5.83 -9.54 10.47
CA GLU A 139 5.67 -10.92 10.93
C GLU A 139 5.50 -11.90 9.76
N ARG A 140 6.05 -13.11 9.88
CA ARG A 140 6.03 -14.12 8.81
C ARG A 140 4.61 -14.45 8.35
N SER A 141 3.67 -14.54 9.26
CA SER A 141 2.26 -14.83 8.92
C SER A 141 1.62 -13.75 8.05
N THR A 142 1.92 -12.48 8.31
CA THR A 142 1.46 -11.34 7.50
C THR A 142 2.13 -11.35 6.12
N PHE A 143 3.46 -11.61 6.09
CA PHE A 143 4.19 -11.73 4.83
C PHE A 143 3.57 -12.78 3.91
N ASP A 144 3.29 -13.99 4.43
CA ASP A 144 2.73 -15.08 3.63
C ASP A 144 1.34 -14.75 3.07
N LYS A 145 0.51 -13.95 3.78
CA LYS A 145 -0.80 -13.48 3.31
C LYS A 145 -0.69 -12.53 2.11
N VAL A 146 0.29 -11.63 2.11
CA VAL A 146 0.44 -10.60 1.08
C VAL A 146 1.39 -11.00 -0.05
N LEU A 147 2.17 -12.06 0.10
CA LEU A 147 3.14 -12.52 -0.88
C LEU A 147 2.57 -12.66 -2.29
N PRO A 148 1.36 -13.20 -2.52
CA PRO A 148 0.77 -13.26 -3.87
C PRO A 148 0.60 -11.89 -4.52
N VAL A 149 0.24 -10.87 -3.74
CA VAL A 149 0.11 -9.49 -4.22
C VAL A 149 1.49 -8.90 -4.52
N LEU A 150 2.44 -9.06 -3.60
CA LEU A 150 3.79 -8.52 -3.77
C LEU A 150 4.52 -9.14 -4.97
N THR A 151 4.35 -10.44 -5.23
CA THR A 151 4.95 -11.12 -6.40
C THR A 151 4.31 -10.72 -7.73
N THR A 152 3.11 -10.15 -7.72
CA THR A 152 2.47 -9.59 -8.91
C THR A 152 3.12 -8.27 -9.33
N ILE A 153 3.59 -7.46 -8.37
CA ILE A 153 4.14 -6.12 -8.61
C ILE A 153 5.67 -6.11 -8.57
N GLY A 154 6.30 -7.12 -7.99
CA GLY A 154 7.75 -7.21 -7.86
C GLY A 154 8.30 -8.59 -8.20
N ARG A 155 9.45 -8.62 -8.89
CA ARG A 155 10.13 -9.88 -9.25
C ARG A 155 10.93 -10.49 -8.08
N ARG A 156 11.48 -9.62 -7.22
CA ARG A 156 12.24 -10.03 -6.04
C ARG A 156 11.54 -9.50 -4.82
N VAL A 157 10.96 -10.39 -4.05
CA VAL A 157 10.33 -10.06 -2.76
C VAL A 157 11.17 -10.73 -1.67
N LEU A 158 11.79 -9.91 -0.83
CA LEU A 158 12.69 -10.35 0.23
C LEU A 158 12.02 -10.07 1.57
N HIS A 159 11.80 -11.11 2.37
CA HIS A 159 11.40 -10.94 3.76
C HIS A 159 12.63 -10.59 4.59
N THR A 160 12.69 -9.37 5.09
CA THR A 160 13.88 -8.78 5.73
C THR A 160 13.88 -8.88 7.25
N GLY A 161 12.77 -9.33 7.84
CA GLY A 161 12.62 -9.41 9.30
C GLY A 161 11.40 -8.63 9.81
N PRO A 162 11.48 -8.11 11.04
CA PRO A 162 10.40 -7.31 11.62
C PRO A 162 10.15 -6.00 10.86
N LEU A 163 9.06 -5.31 11.23
CA LEU A 163 8.66 -4.02 10.67
C LEU A 163 9.74 -2.94 10.86
N GLY A 164 10.03 -2.16 9.81
CA GLY A 164 10.96 -1.03 9.81
C GLY A 164 12.41 -1.44 9.66
#